data_a9e60178ef0c1b90861c430587b048e1
#
_entry.id   a9e60178ef0c1b90861c430587b048e1
#
_cell.length_a   1.000
_cell.length_b   1.000
_cell.length_c   1.000
_cell.angle_alpha   90.00
_cell.angle_beta   90.00
_cell.angle_gamma   90.00
#
_symmetry.space_group_name_H-M   'P 1'
#
loop_
_entity.id
_entity.type
_entity.pdbx_description
1 polymer ?
#
loop_
_entity_poly.entity_id
_entity_poly.type
_entity_poly.pdbx_seq_one_letter_code
_entity_poly.pdbx_strand_id
1 'polypeptide(L)'
;RQELKQRVLDELEKGERKFLIDFSQTGYIDSSGLGVLVSLSKKIREQGGELRLANLNDDLKTLFELTKLDTLFQISDTRERALETF
;
A
#
# COMPACT_ATOMS: atom_id res chain seq x y z
N ARG A 1 -4.66 -12.35 -1.56
CA ARG A 1 -3.65 -11.63 -2.33
C ARG A 1 -4.15 -11.22 -3.69
N GLN A 2 -4.58 -12.20 -4.46
CA GLN A 2 -5.24 -11.92 -5.74
C GLN A 2 -6.48 -11.07 -5.53
N GLU A 3 -7.15 -11.32 -4.42
CA GLU A 3 -8.33 -10.57 -4.03
C GLU A 3 -8.03 -9.09 -3.84
N LEU A 4 -6.95 -8.77 -3.12
CA LEU A 4 -6.57 -7.38 -2.88
C LEU A 4 -6.25 -6.68 -4.20
N LYS A 5 -5.44 -7.32 -5.04
CA LYS A 5 -5.07 -6.75 -6.32
C LYS A 5 -6.30 -6.48 -7.18
N GLN A 6 -7.21 -7.45 -7.25
CA GLN A 6 -8.40 -7.29 -8.08
C GLN A 6 -9.32 -6.19 -7.55
N ARG A 7 -9.47 -6.11 -6.23
CA ARG A 7 -10.30 -5.06 -5.64
C ARG A 7 -9.77 -3.67 -5.95
N VAL A 8 -8.46 -3.50 -5.84
CA VAL A 8 -7.85 -2.20 -6.14
C VAL A 8 -8.03 -1.86 -7.61
N LEU A 9 -7.79 -2.82 -8.50
CA LEU A 9 -7.94 -2.58 -9.93
C LEU A 9 -9.38 -2.24 -10.29
N ASP A 10 -10.35 -2.92 -9.68
CA ASP A 10 -11.77 -2.65 -9.91
C ASP A 10 -12.15 -1.23 -9.47
N GLU A 11 -11.68 -0.82 -8.29
CA GLU A 11 -11.98 0.52 -7.79
C GLU A 11 -11.30 1.59 -8.63
N LEU A 12 -10.08 1.31 -9.08
CA LEU A 12 -9.35 2.23 -9.95
C LEU A 12 -10.12 2.43 -11.26
N GLU A 13 -10.66 1.35 -11.81
CA GLU A 13 -11.45 1.42 -13.04
C GLU A 13 -12.73 2.23 -12.85
N LYS A 14 -13.31 2.18 -11.65
CA LYS A 14 -14.51 2.96 -11.33
C LYS A 14 -14.21 4.44 -11.11
N GLY A 15 -12.96 4.85 -11.15
CA GLY A 15 -12.57 6.24 -10.98
C GLY A 15 -11.99 6.59 -9.63
N GLU A 16 -11.83 5.61 -8.73
CA GLU A 16 -11.21 5.86 -7.43
C GLU A 16 -9.73 6.16 -7.63
N ARG A 17 -9.20 7.12 -6.86
CA ARG A 17 -7.81 7.54 -7.01
C ARG A 17 -7.03 7.56 -5.70
N LYS A 18 -7.70 7.45 -4.56
CA LYS A 18 -7.05 7.46 -3.25
C LYS A 18 -7.25 6.11 -2.59
N PHE A 19 -6.13 5.46 -2.26
CA PHE A 19 -6.14 4.10 -1.73
C PHE A 19 -5.31 4.06 -0.45
N LEU A 20 -5.86 3.39 0.56
CA LEU A 20 -5.16 3.16 1.81
C LEU A 20 -5.22 1.67 2.12
N ILE A 21 -4.05 1.06 2.32
CA ILE A 21 -3.97 -0.33 2.76
C ILE A 21 -3.56 -0.34 4.22
N ASP A 22 -4.40 -0.91 5.06
CA ASP A 22 -4.21 -1.00 6.49
C ASP A 22 -3.63 -2.37 6.82
N PHE A 23 -2.42 -2.39 7.40
CA PHE A 23 -1.70 -3.62 7.71
C PHE A 23 -1.89 -4.07 9.16
N SER A 24 -2.86 -3.53 9.87
CA SER A 24 -3.06 -3.87 11.29
C SER A 24 -3.33 -5.35 11.50
N GLN A 25 -3.84 -6.06 10.50
CA GLN A 25 -4.12 -7.48 10.57
C GLN A 25 -3.09 -8.33 9.82
N THR A 26 -1.98 -7.73 9.39
CA THR A 26 -0.97 -8.40 8.57
C THR A 26 0.34 -8.50 9.33
N GLY A 27 0.76 -9.73 9.64
CA GLY A 27 2.01 -9.92 10.37
C GLY A 27 3.24 -10.03 9.47
N TYR A 28 3.05 -10.46 8.24
CA TYR A 28 4.17 -10.75 7.34
C TYR A 28 3.75 -10.59 5.88
N ILE A 29 4.72 -10.20 5.05
CA ILE A 29 4.54 -10.12 3.59
C ILE A 29 5.73 -10.80 2.94
N ASP A 30 5.46 -11.74 2.03
CA ASP A 30 6.53 -12.39 1.26
C ASP A 30 6.87 -11.56 0.02
N SER A 31 7.87 -12.04 -0.73
CA SER A 31 8.35 -11.30 -1.90
C SER A 31 7.26 -11.14 -2.97
N SER A 32 6.37 -12.13 -3.10
CA SER A 32 5.30 -11.99 -4.09
C SER A 32 4.29 -10.92 -3.65
N GLY A 33 4.01 -10.83 -2.36
CA GLY A 33 3.16 -9.78 -1.82
C GLY A 33 3.76 -8.40 -2.01
N LEU A 34 5.06 -8.26 -1.78
CA LEU A 34 5.75 -7.00 -2.04
C LEU A 34 5.66 -6.63 -3.52
N GLY A 35 5.83 -7.62 -4.41
CA GLY A 35 5.71 -7.38 -5.84
C GLY A 35 4.32 -6.88 -6.24
N VAL A 36 3.28 -7.41 -5.61
CA VAL A 36 1.91 -6.95 -5.84
C VAL A 36 1.77 -5.49 -5.41
N LEU A 37 2.29 -5.13 -4.24
CA LEU A 37 2.22 -3.74 -3.76
C LEU A 37 2.92 -2.77 -4.69
N VAL A 38 4.12 -3.14 -5.15
CA VAL A 38 4.87 -2.28 -6.08
C VAL A 38 4.10 -2.12 -7.38
N SER A 39 3.56 -3.21 -7.90
CA SER A 39 2.78 -3.19 -9.14
C SER A 39 1.53 -2.31 -9.01
N LEU A 40 0.82 -2.43 -7.88
CA LEU A 40 -0.36 -1.62 -7.63
C LEU A 40 -0.02 -0.15 -7.50
N SER A 41 1.07 0.16 -6.79
CA SER A 41 1.52 1.54 -6.64
C SER A 41 1.79 2.18 -8.00
N LYS A 42 2.46 1.44 -8.88
CA LYS A 42 2.75 1.93 -10.22
C LYS A 42 1.48 2.20 -11.01
N LYS A 43 0.55 1.25 -11.02
CA LYS A 43 -0.70 1.40 -11.75
C LYS A 43 -1.52 2.58 -11.24
N ILE A 44 -1.63 2.73 -9.93
CA ILE A 44 -2.39 3.81 -9.33
C ILE A 44 -1.77 5.15 -9.71
N ARG A 45 -0.45 5.25 -9.65
CA ARG A 45 0.25 6.49 -10.01
C ARG A 45 0.09 6.83 -11.48
N GLU A 46 0.14 5.84 -12.34
CA GLU A 46 -0.04 6.05 -13.77
C GLU A 46 -1.42 6.63 -14.08
N GLN A 47 -2.39 6.34 -13.23
CA GLN A 47 -3.75 6.86 -13.38
C GLN A 47 -3.97 8.17 -12.62
N GLY A 48 -2.91 8.73 -12.05
CA GLY A 48 -3.01 9.98 -11.31
C GLY A 48 -3.48 9.83 -9.88
N GLY A 49 -3.43 8.61 -9.34
CA GLY A 49 -3.86 8.34 -7.98
C GLY A 49 -2.72 8.21 -7.00
N GLU A 50 -3.07 7.86 -5.77
CA GLU A 50 -2.11 7.76 -4.67
C GLU A 50 -2.44 6.53 -3.82
N LEU A 51 -1.39 5.80 -3.43
CA LEU A 51 -1.50 4.66 -2.53
C LEU A 51 -0.73 4.95 -1.24
N ARG A 52 -1.41 4.79 -0.11
CA ARG A 52 -0.80 4.95 1.21
C ARG A 52 -0.92 3.67 2.00
N LEU A 53 0.05 3.47 2.90
CA LEU A 53 0.08 2.31 3.79
C LEU A 53 0.02 2.79 5.23
N ALA A 54 -0.60 1.99 6.11
CA ALA A 54 -0.71 2.34 7.51
C ALA A 54 -0.59 1.10 8.39
N ASN A 55 -0.21 1.31 9.64
CA ASN A 55 -0.20 0.28 10.69
C ASN A 55 0.74 -0.88 10.39
N LEU A 56 1.92 -0.60 9.83
CA LEU A 56 2.94 -1.62 9.69
C LEU A 56 3.52 -1.95 11.06
N ASN A 57 3.64 -3.25 11.39
CA ASN A 57 4.34 -3.64 12.60
C ASN A 57 5.86 -3.43 12.41
N ASP A 58 6.63 -3.64 13.48
CA ASP A 58 8.07 -3.34 13.43
C ASP A 58 8.79 -4.21 12.41
N ASP A 59 8.41 -5.47 12.27
CA ASP A 59 9.04 -6.36 11.29
C ASP A 59 8.77 -5.87 9.86
N LEU A 60 7.56 -5.44 9.58
CA LEU A 60 7.22 -4.90 8.27
C LEU A 60 7.93 -3.58 8.00
N LYS A 61 8.04 -2.72 9.02
CA LYS A 61 8.81 -1.48 8.87
C LYS A 61 10.26 -1.77 8.50
N THR A 62 10.87 -2.72 9.20
CA THR A 62 12.24 -3.12 8.92
C THR A 62 12.37 -3.67 7.50
N LEU A 63 11.44 -4.52 7.10
CA LEU A 63 11.44 -5.08 5.75
C LEU A 63 11.38 -3.97 4.69
N PHE A 64 10.51 -3.00 4.86
CA PHE A 64 10.38 -1.90 3.91
C PHE A 64 11.63 -1.03 3.88
N GLU A 65 12.28 -0.82 5.04
CA GLU A 65 13.53 -0.06 5.12
C GLU A 65 14.66 -0.79 4.41
N LEU A 66 14.79 -2.08 4.67
CA LEU A 66 15.88 -2.89 4.08
C LEU A 66 15.74 -3.00 2.57
N THR A 67 14.53 -3.03 2.06
CA THR A 67 14.27 -3.12 0.62
C THR A 67 14.17 -1.74 -0.03
N LYS A 68 14.31 -0.67 0.73
CA LYS A 68 14.17 0.72 0.26
C LYS A 68 12.77 1.05 -0.23
N LEU A 69 11.79 0.22 0.09
CA LEU A 69 10.41 0.46 -0.33
C LEU A 69 9.75 1.56 0.50
N ASP A 70 10.33 1.90 1.66
CA ASP A 70 9.85 3.03 2.46
C ASP A 70 10.00 4.36 1.70
N THR A 71 10.86 4.43 0.69
CA THR A 71 10.99 5.62 -0.14
C THR A 71 9.95 5.65 -1.26
N LEU A 72 9.36 4.52 -1.57
CA LEU A 72 8.37 4.41 -2.64
C LEU A 72 6.96 4.70 -2.16
N PHE A 73 6.66 4.35 -0.91
CA PHE A 73 5.31 4.45 -0.37
C PHE A 73 5.22 5.56 0.67
N GLN A 74 4.04 6.17 0.74
CA GLN A 74 3.66 7.01 1.87
C GLN A 74 3.19 6.10 3.00
N ILE A 75 3.94 6.06 4.10
CA ILE A 75 3.66 5.17 5.22
C ILE A 75 3.32 6.01 6.44
N SER A 76 2.16 5.76 7.03
CA SER A 76 1.72 6.44 8.23
C SER A 76 1.62 5.45 9.39
N ASP A 77 1.79 5.95 10.62
CA ASP A 77 1.72 5.10 11.79
C ASP A 77 0.33 4.51 11.99
N THR A 78 -0.70 5.30 11.69
CA THR A 78 -2.09 4.88 11.88
C THR A 78 -2.91 5.21 10.63
N ARG A 79 -4.05 4.52 10.54
CA ARG A 79 -5.02 4.79 9.49
C ARG A 79 -5.52 6.23 9.57
N GLU A 80 -5.77 6.71 10.79
CA GLU A 80 -6.27 8.07 11.01
C GLU A 80 -5.30 9.12 10.50
N ARG A 81 -4.00 8.92 10.77
CA ARG A 81 -2.98 9.85 10.29
C ARG A 81 -2.92 9.85 8.77
N ALA A 82 -3.02 8.67 8.16
CA ALA A 82 -3.00 8.56 6.70
C ALA A 82 -4.16 9.32 6.08
N LEU A 83 -5.34 9.22 6.68
CA LEU A 83 -6.54 9.87 6.14
C LEU A 83 -6.52 11.38 6.30
N GLU A 84 -5.81 11.90 7.30
CA GLU A 84 -5.73 13.35 7.54
C GLU A 84 -5.08 14.09 6.38
N THR A 85 -4.18 13.46 5.66
CA THR A 85 -3.36 14.13 4.65
C THR A 85 -3.68 13.73 3.22
N PHE A 86 -4.73 12.95 3.04
CA PHE A 86 -5.13 12.55 1.69
C PHE A 86 -5.62 13.76 0.88
#